data_c8b0d756159965055faf36653653516d
#
_entry.id   c8b0d756159965055faf36653653516d
#
_cell.length_a   1.000
_cell.length_b   1.000
_cell.length_c   1.000
_cell.angle_alpha   90.00
_cell.angle_beta   90.00
_cell.angle_gamma   90.00
#
_symmetry.space_group_name_H-M   'P 1'
#
loop_
_entity.id
_entity.type
_entity.pdbx_description
1 polymer ?
#
loop_
_entity_poly.entity_id
_entity_poly.type
_entity_poly.pdbx_seq_one_letter_code
_entity_poly.pdbx_strand_id
1 'polypeptide(L)'
;MCGLRKVEFGGVSNHHILYVHPRLFLSNGRTDQVCPRVTINKLPDEVLLEIFEIYMACPLLPRSHKEDAWHTLVHVCQRWRHVVFGSPCRLDLQLLCINRRSAKTLDMWPELPIAIHVDDEKFCQPPGVVDVISMLKRHDRVCQISIDSAPNSFLKEVAAMNETFPALIELKLASFEEDPPIFPDSFLGGSVPRLRSLNLSGIPFPGLGKLLSSTHNLVFLSLGFIPPSRNFSPEAMVDILSALTKLEVLHLNFDHSETPQFLARRASQRPPAPTRVALPSLTRFAFYGHSEYLENMASYIDAPLDHIVVTFSNQPVFSDMPLLRDFICRTGIFDALPRLDIFLSNIDSRIALLQQTGDDDSDVLNLEVPYPRDAVESRLSSLAQACSTFLPPLPSLEHLTIYNSLIFPFQWQHEVDNNQWIELLRPFTTVKDLIVDKGVALSVAPALQEFVGERVTEILPGLQNIFLEGSPPSGQVPEGIAKFVAARELSGHPVIVHHRERRYY
;
A
#
# COMPACT_ATOMS: atom_id res chain seq x y z
N MET A 1 39.04 34.09 -16.99
CA MET A 1 37.95 34.54 -17.87
C MET A 1 37.57 33.39 -18.77
N CYS A 2 36.53 32.67 -18.45
CA CYS A 2 35.87 31.70 -19.33
C CYS A 2 34.36 31.91 -19.17
N GLY A 3 33.77 32.44 -20.25
CA GLY A 3 32.37 32.79 -20.28
C GLY A 3 31.48 31.56 -20.35
N LEU A 4 30.57 31.45 -19.43
CA LEU A 4 29.46 30.52 -19.47
C LEU A 4 28.35 31.10 -20.34
N ARG A 5 28.06 30.47 -21.46
CA ARG A 5 26.87 30.77 -22.26
C ARG A 5 25.63 30.20 -21.54
N LYS A 6 24.69 31.08 -21.26
CA LYS A 6 23.35 30.79 -20.74
C LYS A 6 22.51 30.18 -21.86
N VAL A 7 22.00 28.99 -21.69
CA VAL A 7 20.98 28.42 -22.54
C VAL A 7 19.65 28.57 -21.80
N GLU A 8 18.80 29.44 -22.31
CA GLU A 8 17.44 29.62 -21.78
C GLU A 8 16.51 28.55 -22.36
N PHE A 9 15.93 27.77 -21.47
CA PHE A 9 14.77 26.96 -21.76
C PHE A 9 13.54 27.66 -21.15
N GLY A 10 12.67 28.13 -22.03
CA GLY A 10 11.39 28.70 -21.64
C GLY A 10 10.39 27.63 -21.20
N GLY A 11 9.61 27.95 -20.16
CA GLY A 11 8.42 27.18 -19.78
C GLY A 11 8.31 26.93 -18.28
N VAL A 12 7.75 27.87 -17.56
CA VAL A 12 6.93 27.83 -16.32
C VAL A 12 7.01 26.55 -15.47
N SER A 13 7.68 26.65 -14.31
CA SER A 13 7.21 26.21 -13.00
C SER A 13 8.25 26.52 -11.92
N ASN A 14 7.80 27.07 -10.81
CA ASN A 14 8.60 27.42 -9.64
C ASN A 14 9.25 26.22 -9.01
N HIS A 15 10.54 26.03 -9.24
CA HIS A 15 11.40 25.17 -8.42
C HIS A 15 12.57 26.00 -7.89
N HIS A 16 12.60 26.15 -6.59
CA HIS A 16 13.76 26.69 -5.88
C HIS A 16 14.97 25.74 -6.09
N ILE A 17 15.85 26.12 -6.98
CA ILE A 17 17.16 25.48 -7.13
C ILE A 17 18.04 26.02 -6.02
N LEU A 18 18.28 25.20 -5.00
CA LEU A 18 19.32 25.46 -4.00
C LEU A 18 20.69 25.28 -4.64
N TYR A 19 21.30 26.37 -5.07
CA TYR A 19 22.72 26.39 -5.39
C TYR A 19 23.51 26.21 -4.09
N VAL A 20 24.07 25.04 -3.88
CA VAL A 20 25.13 24.84 -2.89
C VAL A 20 26.40 25.50 -3.43
N HIS A 21 26.65 26.70 -2.96
CA HIS A 21 27.86 27.44 -3.25
C HIS A 21 29.03 26.77 -2.50
N PRO A 22 30.16 26.40 -3.14
CA PRO A 22 31.32 25.82 -2.47
C PRO A 22 32.17 26.94 -1.79
N ARG A 23 31.54 27.68 -0.88
CA ARG A 23 32.24 28.71 -0.07
C ARG A 23 31.81 28.61 1.40
N LEU A 24 32.16 27.50 2.02
CA LEU A 24 32.24 27.46 3.48
C LEU A 24 33.40 26.50 3.84
N PHE A 25 34.57 27.08 3.94
CA PHE A 25 35.67 26.71 4.82
C PHE A 25 36.91 27.51 4.44
N LEU A 26 36.93 28.77 4.81
CA LEU A 26 38.18 29.51 4.99
C LEU A 26 38.05 30.28 6.31
N SER A 27 38.39 29.64 7.42
CA SER A 27 38.81 30.34 8.63
C SER A 27 40.34 30.47 8.63
N ASN A 28 40.78 31.70 8.79
CA ASN A 28 42.17 32.11 8.92
C ASN A 28 42.92 31.33 10.00
N GLY A 29 44.01 30.70 9.61
CA GLY A 29 44.99 30.15 10.52
C GLY A 29 46.27 29.85 9.74
N ARG A 30 47.31 30.74 9.86
CA ARG A 30 48.64 30.54 9.32
C ARG A 30 49.27 29.24 9.82
N THR A 31 49.59 28.34 8.94
CA THR A 31 50.82 27.52 8.95
C THR A 31 51.01 26.98 7.53
N ASP A 32 52.14 27.38 6.92
CA ASP A 32 52.63 26.88 5.61
C ASP A 32 53.09 25.41 5.77
N GLN A 33 52.16 24.48 5.85
CA GLN A 33 52.39 23.11 5.42
C GLN A 33 51.64 22.93 4.10
N VAL A 34 52.41 22.87 3.00
CA VAL A 34 51.93 22.50 1.68
C VAL A 34 51.46 21.03 1.77
N CYS A 35 50.26 20.80 2.27
CA CYS A 35 49.59 19.55 2.05
C CYS A 35 49.45 19.37 0.54
N PRO A 36 49.98 18.30 -0.05
CA PRO A 36 49.77 18.04 -1.47
C PRO A 36 48.26 17.98 -1.71
N ARG A 37 47.73 18.91 -2.51
CA ARG A 37 46.31 18.92 -2.89
C ARG A 37 46.04 17.59 -3.58
N VAL A 38 45.42 16.66 -2.83
CA VAL A 38 44.94 15.42 -3.42
C VAL A 38 43.79 15.83 -4.31
N THR A 39 44.02 15.86 -5.60
CA THR A 39 42.94 16.08 -6.58
C THR A 39 42.20 14.77 -6.77
N ILE A 40 40.88 14.83 -7.01
CA ILE A 40 40.00 13.68 -7.26
C ILE A 40 40.57 12.73 -8.33
N ASN A 41 41.37 13.25 -9.25
CA ASN A 41 42.06 12.48 -10.29
C ASN A 41 43.15 11.53 -9.75
N LYS A 42 43.59 11.67 -8.50
CA LYS A 42 44.58 10.79 -7.85
C LYS A 42 43.95 9.65 -7.07
N LEU A 43 42.61 9.66 -6.89
CA LEU A 43 41.89 8.58 -6.20
C LEU A 43 41.95 7.30 -7.05
N PRO A 44 42.15 6.11 -6.45
CA PRO A 44 41.97 4.83 -7.13
C PRO A 44 40.56 4.69 -7.70
N ASP A 45 40.39 3.85 -8.72
CA ASP A 45 39.08 3.65 -9.36
C ASP A 45 38.06 2.99 -8.40
N GLU A 46 38.55 2.17 -7.47
CA GLU A 46 37.73 1.55 -6.41
C GLU A 46 37.10 2.62 -5.49
N VAL A 47 37.88 3.62 -5.10
CA VAL A 47 37.39 4.73 -4.25
C VAL A 47 36.44 5.63 -5.03
N LEU A 48 36.68 5.85 -6.31
CA LEU A 48 35.73 6.56 -7.17
C LEU A 48 34.39 5.80 -7.26
N LEU A 49 34.42 4.48 -7.40
CA LEU A 49 33.21 3.66 -7.43
C LEU A 49 32.41 3.75 -6.13
N GLU A 50 33.05 3.71 -4.96
CA GLU A 50 32.35 3.90 -3.68
C GLU A 50 31.70 5.29 -3.60
N ILE A 51 32.38 6.32 -4.05
CA ILE A 51 31.83 7.69 -4.11
C ILE A 51 30.62 7.72 -5.05
N PHE A 52 30.68 7.04 -6.19
CA PHE A 52 29.59 6.99 -7.17
C PHE A 52 28.38 6.20 -6.61
N GLU A 53 28.61 5.09 -5.91
CA GLU A 53 27.55 4.35 -5.21
C GLU A 53 26.82 5.22 -4.19
N ILE A 54 27.58 5.94 -3.34
CA ILE A 54 27.01 6.85 -2.35
C ILE A 54 26.23 7.98 -3.02
N TYR A 55 26.74 8.54 -4.11
CA TYR A 55 26.06 9.58 -4.87
C TYR A 55 24.74 9.09 -5.47
N MET A 56 24.73 7.91 -6.09
CA MET A 56 23.53 7.32 -6.69
C MET A 56 22.50 6.88 -5.65
N ALA A 57 22.95 6.45 -4.46
CA ALA A 57 22.08 6.05 -3.36
C ALA A 57 21.53 7.25 -2.56
N CYS A 58 21.95 8.49 -2.87
CA CYS A 58 21.60 9.68 -2.08
C CYS A 58 20.07 9.88 -2.01
N PRO A 59 19.44 9.89 -0.81
CA PRO A 59 17.99 10.06 -0.65
C PRO A 59 17.51 11.46 -1.04
N LEU A 60 18.41 12.45 -1.12
CA LEU A 60 18.07 13.82 -1.50
C LEU A 60 17.87 14.01 -3.02
N LEU A 61 18.24 13.03 -3.83
CA LEU A 61 17.93 13.06 -5.25
C LEU A 61 16.43 12.74 -5.46
N PRO A 62 15.69 13.60 -6.20
CA PRO A 62 14.32 13.27 -6.60
C PRO A 62 14.29 11.91 -7.32
N ARG A 63 13.22 11.12 -7.13
CA ARG A 63 13.12 9.79 -7.76
C ARG A 63 13.34 9.83 -9.27
N SER A 64 12.84 10.85 -9.95
CA SER A 64 13.05 11.09 -11.38
C SER A 64 14.51 11.38 -11.78
N HIS A 65 15.39 11.72 -10.84
CA HIS A 65 16.81 11.96 -11.08
C HIS A 65 17.73 10.84 -10.59
N LYS A 66 17.22 9.91 -9.75
CA LYS A 66 18.03 8.78 -9.28
C LYS A 66 18.42 7.83 -10.42
N GLU A 67 17.45 7.55 -11.27
CA GLU A 67 17.62 6.62 -12.40
C GLU A 67 18.55 7.16 -13.48
N ASP A 68 18.65 8.49 -13.60
CA ASP A 68 19.56 9.18 -14.53
C ASP A 68 20.84 9.74 -13.87
N ALA A 69 21.04 9.51 -12.57
CA ALA A 69 22.17 10.09 -11.82
C ALA A 69 23.53 9.72 -12.42
N TRP A 70 23.69 8.51 -12.96
CA TRP A 70 24.93 8.07 -13.59
C TRP A 70 25.26 8.85 -14.85
N HIS A 71 24.27 9.41 -15.57
CA HIS A 71 24.52 10.28 -16.72
C HIS A 71 25.40 11.48 -16.35
N THR A 72 25.17 12.07 -15.17
CA THR A 72 25.99 13.17 -14.67
C THR A 72 27.45 12.74 -14.52
N LEU A 73 27.68 11.53 -14.01
CA LEU A 73 29.05 11.01 -13.78
C LEU A 73 29.81 10.77 -15.09
N VAL A 74 29.15 10.21 -16.11
CA VAL A 74 29.83 9.92 -17.40
C VAL A 74 30.12 11.16 -18.23
N HIS A 75 29.54 12.30 -17.89
CA HIS A 75 29.79 13.58 -18.55
C HIS A 75 30.93 14.40 -17.91
N VAL A 76 31.46 14.00 -16.74
CA VAL A 76 32.50 14.73 -16.04
C VAL A 76 33.85 14.64 -16.80
N CYS A 77 34.34 13.42 -17.05
CA CYS A 77 35.59 13.21 -17.81
C CYS A 77 35.65 11.77 -18.37
N GLN A 78 36.62 11.53 -19.25
CA GLN A 78 36.82 10.22 -19.89
C GLN A 78 37.10 9.10 -18.87
N ARG A 79 37.89 9.37 -17.81
CA ARG A 79 38.19 8.39 -16.76
C ARG A 79 36.94 7.99 -16.00
N TRP A 80 36.10 8.95 -15.59
CA TRP A 80 34.87 8.66 -14.89
C TRP A 80 33.93 7.82 -15.76
N ARG A 81 33.79 8.16 -17.02
CA ARG A 81 33.02 7.38 -17.99
C ARG A 81 33.51 5.93 -18.07
N HIS A 82 34.84 5.74 -18.10
CA HIS A 82 35.43 4.41 -18.13
C HIS A 82 35.15 3.63 -16.85
N VAL A 83 35.29 4.25 -15.68
CA VAL A 83 35.02 3.64 -14.38
C VAL A 83 33.52 3.26 -14.26
N VAL A 84 32.62 4.15 -14.63
CA VAL A 84 31.15 3.91 -14.57
C VAL A 84 30.77 2.73 -15.48
N PHE A 85 31.14 2.79 -16.76
CA PHE A 85 30.78 1.70 -17.70
C PHE A 85 31.60 0.42 -17.51
N GLY A 86 32.71 0.46 -16.81
CA GLY A 86 33.48 -0.71 -16.41
C GLY A 86 32.84 -1.51 -15.26
N SER A 87 31.87 -0.93 -14.57
CA SER A 87 31.23 -1.55 -13.41
C SER A 87 29.69 -1.40 -13.42
N PRO A 88 29.01 -1.74 -14.53
CA PRO A 88 27.59 -1.49 -14.70
C PRO A 88 26.72 -2.24 -13.70
N CYS A 89 27.06 -3.47 -13.34
CA CYS A 89 26.32 -4.26 -12.36
C CYS A 89 26.47 -3.72 -10.92
N ARG A 90 27.67 -3.19 -10.59
CA ARG A 90 27.92 -2.63 -9.26
C ARG A 90 27.15 -1.33 -9.03
N LEU A 91 27.04 -0.52 -10.06
CA LEU A 91 26.31 0.75 -10.03
C LEU A 91 24.85 0.63 -10.43
N ASP A 92 24.35 -0.58 -10.68
CA ASP A 92 22.98 -0.88 -11.16
C ASP A 92 22.56 0.04 -12.32
N LEU A 93 23.43 0.13 -13.34
CA LEU A 93 23.20 1.03 -14.47
C LEU A 93 22.07 0.51 -15.36
N GLN A 94 21.12 1.39 -15.63
CA GLN A 94 20.00 1.13 -16.54
C GLN A 94 19.78 2.32 -17.48
N LEU A 95 19.29 2.04 -18.68
CA LEU A 95 18.83 3.06 -19.63
C LEU A 95 17.36 3.32 -19.41
N LEU A 96 17.04 4.46 -18.81
CA LEU A 96 15.66 4.85 -18.58
C LEU A 96 15.03 5.42 -19.84
N CYS A 97 13.98 4.77 -20.31
CA CYS A 97 13.24 5.15 -21.50
C CYS A 97 11.86 5.72 -21.13
N ILE A 98 11.80 7.06 -21.01
CA ILE A 98 10.60 7.80 -20.62
C ILE A 98 9.91 8.46 -21.85
N ASN A 99 10.65 8.69 -22.93
CA ASN A 99 10.16 9.45 -24.08
C ASN A 99 10.88 9.09 -25.39
N ARG A 100 10.39 9.66 -26.51
CA ARG A 100 10.94 9.44 -27.85
C ARG A 100 12.42 9.76 -28.01
N ARG A 101 12.96 10.73 -27.26
CA ARG A 101 14.39 11.08 -27.33
C ARG A 101 15.23 9.95 -26.75
N SER A 102 14.81 9.36 -25.64
CA SER A 102 15.47 8.21 -25.03
C SER A 102 15.56 7.04 -26.00
N ALA A 103 14.50 6.72 -26.74
CA ALA A 103 14.48 5.64 -27.72
C ALA A 103 15.53 5.84 -28.83
N LYS A 104 15.71 7.06 -29.32
CA LYS A 104 16.70 7.38 -30.37
C LYS A 104 18.14 7.37 -29.91
N THR A 105 18.38 7.53 -28.61
CA THR A 105 19.73 7.57 -28.04
C THR A 105 20.20 6.20 -27.53
N LEU A 106 19.32 5.18 -27.53
CA LEU A 106 19.68 3.84 -27.05
C LEU A 106 20.94 3.26 -27.72
N ASP A 107 21.13 3.50 -29.02
CA ASP A 107 22.26 2.99 -29.78
C ASP A 107 23.58 3.75 -29.52
N MET A 108 23.50 4.91 -28.85
CA MET A 108 24.69 5.70 -28.48
C MET A 108 25.33 5.24 -27.18
N TRP A 109 24.61 4.43 -26.39
CA TRP A 109 25.05 3.94 -25.09
C TRP A 109 25.50 2.48 -25.19
N PRO A 110 26.35 2.00 -24.25
CA PRO A 110 26.67 0.58 -24.14
C PRO A 110 25.41 -0.30 -24.00
N GLU A 111 25.58 -1.60 -24.14
CA GLU A 111 24.49 -2.58 -23.98
C GLU A 111 24.05 -2.72 -22.51
N LEU A 112 23.51 -1.64 -21.94
CA LEU A 112 22.94 -1.63 -20.60
C LEU A 112 21.50 -2.17 -20.60
N PRO A 113 21.02 -2.69 -19.45
CA PRO A 113 19.61 -3.01 -19.28
C PRO A 113 18.71 -1.81 -19.58
N ILE A 114 17.50 -2.08 -20.07
CA ILE A 114 16.53 -1.05 -20.47
C ILE A 114 15.36 -1.10 -19.50
N ALA A 115 15.06 0.04 -18.86
CA ALA A 115 13.86 0.27 -18.07
C ALA A 115 12.90 1.19 -18.85
N ILE A 116 11.68 0.72 -19.09
CA ILE A 116 10.64 1.44 -19.83
C ILE A 116 9.60 1.92 -18.83
N HIS A 117 9.49 3.24 -18.66
CA HIS A 117 8.50 3.87 -17.79
C HIS A 117 7.66 4.87 -18.59
N VAL A 118 6.36 4.69 -18.59
CA VAL A 118 5.42 5.55 -19.33
C VAL A 118 4.26 5.93 -18.43
N ASP A 119 4.12 7.23 -18.18
CA ASP A 119 3.03 7.82 -17.41
C ASP A 119 1.86 8.18 -18.31
N ASP A 120 0.66 8.33 -17.77
CA ASP A 120 -0.61 8.65 -18.47
C ASP A 120 -0.51 9.81 -19.45
N GLU A 121 0.15 10.90 -19.05
CA GLU A 121 0.25 12.11 -19.87
C GLU A 121 0.97 11.86 -21.22
N LYS A 122 1.80 10.83 -21.31
CA LYS A 122 2.66 10.55 -22.47
C LYS A 122 1.98 9.67 -23.52
N PHE A 123 0.95 8.89 -23.14
CA PHE A 123 0.16 8.10 -24.09
C PHE A 123 -0.88 8.92 -24.86
N CYS A 124 -1.33 10.03 -24.32
CA CYS A 124 -2.31 10.91 -24.97
C CYS A 124 -1.79 11.57 -26.26
N GLN A 125 -0.47 11.47 -26.54
CA GLN A 125 0.13 11.97 -27.79
C GLN A 125 0.50 10.80 -28.71
N PRO A 126 -0.03 10.74 -29.97
CA PRO A 126 0.13 9.62 -30.92
C PRO A 126 1.56 9.10 -31.15
N PRO A 127 2.64 9.89 -30.97
CA PRO A 127 4.01 9.38 -31.17
C PRO A 127 4.53 8.45 -30.07
N GLY A 128 3.88 8.39 -28.86
CA GLY A 128 4.40 7.62 -27.72
C GLY A 128 4.35 6.11 -27.89
N VAL A 129 3.25 5.59 -28.42
CA VAL A 129 3.01 4.13 -28.59
C VAL A 129 4.06 3.47 -29.49
N VAL A 130 4.34 4.08 -30.66
CA VAL A 130 5.30 3.54 -31.65
C VAL A 130 6.72 3.47 -31.09
N ASP A 131 7.10 4.45 -30.29
CA ASP A 131 8.44 4.49 -29.69
C ASP A 131 8.60 3.42 -28.62
N VAL A 132 7.57 3.19 -27.77
CA VAL A 132 7.58 2.13 -26.74
C VAL A 132 7.66 0.74 -27.39
N ILE A 133 6.88 0.48 -28.42
CA ILE A 133 6.92 -0.79 -29.18
C ILE A 133 8.32 -1.03 -29.78
N SER A 134 8.98 0.02 -30.31
CA SER A 134 10.34 -0.14 -30.84
C SER A 134 11.38 -0.45 -29.76
N MET A 135 11.19 0.04 -28.53
CA MET A 135 12.04 -0.33 -27.38
C MET A 135 11.79 -1.77 -26.94
N LEU A 136 10.52 -2.22 -26.88
CA LEU A 136 10.14 -3.60 -26.54
C LEU A 136 10.72 -4.63 -27.51
N LYS A 137 11.01 -4.27 -28.76
CA LYS A 137 11.72 -5.15 -29.71
C LYS A 137 13.14 -5.52 -29.29
N ARG A 138 13.73 -4.78 -28.31
CA ARG A 138 15.02 -5.14 -27.68
C ARG A 138 14.83 -6.01 -26.44
N HIS A 139 13.94 -6.98 -26.54
CA HIS A 139 13.41 -7.82 -25.47
C HIS A 139 14.49 -8.53 -24.63
N ASP A 140 15.67 -8.79 -25.22
CA ASP A 140 16.84 -9.37 -24.56
C ASP A 140 17.47 -8.47 -23.48
N ARG A 141 17.29 -7.15 -23.60
CA ARG A 141 17.85 -6.14 -22.69
C ARG A 141 16.81 -5.51 -21.77
N VAL A 142 15.51 -5.64 -22.07
CA VAL A 142 14.45 -5.04 -21.27
C VAL A 142 14.35 -5.74 -19.92
N CYS A 143 14.63 -4.97 -18.84
CA CYS A 143 14.60 -5.47 -17.46
C CYS A 143 13.39 -4.97 -16.67
N GLN A 144 12.82 -3.81 -17.05
CA GLN A 144 11.65 -3.25 -16.39
C GLN A 144 10.67 -2.68 -17.43
N ILE A 145 9.38 -2.92 -17.21
CA ILE A 145 8.27 -2.35 -17.99
C ILE A 145 7.25 -1.82 -16.98
N SER A 146 7.03 -0.50 -16.96
CA SER A 146 6.02 0.15 -16.13
C SER A 146 5.18 1.10 -16.97
N ILE A 147 3.90 0.76 -17.16
CA ILE A 147 2.96 1.50 -18.00
C ILE A 147 1.64 1.61 -17.24
N ASP A 148 1.32 2.82 -16.79
CA ASP A 148 0.24 3.07 -15.84
C ASP A 148 -1.14 3.29 -16.49
N SER A 149 -1.25 3.55 -17.75
CA SER A 149 -2.55 3.73 -18.43
C SER A 149 -2.39 3.39 -19.91
N ALA A 150 -2.27 2.09 -20.18
CA ALA A 150 -2.02 1.60 -21.52
C ALA A 150 -3.32 1.62 -22.35
N PRO A 151 -3.35 2.30 -23.51
CA PRO A 151 -4.49 2.24 -24.41
C PRO A 151 -4.62 0.84 -25.05
N ASN A 152 -5.85 0.44 -25.36
CA ASN A 152 -6.14 -0.86 -25.96
C ASN A 152 -5.39 -1.13 -27.27
N SER A 153 -5.09 -0.08 -28.06
CA SER A 153 -4.27 -0.20 -29.26
C SER A 153 -2.85 -0.68 -28.95
N PHE A 154 -2.24 -0.12 -27.91
CA PHE A 154 -0.91 -0.54 -27.43
C PHE A 154 -0.93 -1.96 -26.87
N LEU A 155 -1.92 -2.27 -26.00
CA LEU A 155 -2.04 -3.59 -25.41
C LEU A 155 -2.25 -4.69 -26.44
N LYS A 156 -2.94 -4.42 -27.57
CA LYS A 156 -3.08 -5.38 -28.67
C LYS A 156 -1.73 -5.70 -29.31
N GLU A 157 -0.88 -4.70 -29.50
CA GLU A 157 0.46 -4.91 -30.06
C GLU A 157 1.36 -5.68 -29.07
N VAL A 158 1.31 -5.33 -27.79
CA VAL A 158 2.06 -6.01 -26.73
C VAL A 158 1.58 -7.47 -26.56
N ALA A 159 0.27 -7.71 -26.59
CA ALA A 159 -0.31 -9.05 -26.52
C ALA A 159 0.10 -9.95 -27.72
N ALA A 160 0.37 -9.34 -28.88
CA ALA A 160 0.83 -10.06 -30.07
C ALA A 160 2.33 -10.40 -30.02
N MET A 161 3.10 -9.86 -29.07
CA MET A 161 4.51 -10.19 -28.91
C MET A 161 4.69 -11.55 -28.25
N ASN A 162 5.39 -12.43 -28.95
CA ASN A 162 5.69 -13.79 -28.48
C ASN A 162 7.16 -13.98 -28.13
N GLU A 163 7.94 -12.90 -28.15
CA GLU A 163 9.36 -12.91 -27.79
C GLU A 163 9.53 -13.14 -26.29
N THR A 164 10.60 -13.85 -25.94
CA THR A 164 10.98 -14.05 -24.54
C THR A 164 11.71 -12.81 -24.00
N PHE A 165 11.47 -12.47 -22.73
CA PHE A 165 12.12 -11.38 -22.03
C PHE A 165 13.01 -11.92 -20.91
N PRO A 166 14.20 -12.45 -21.24
CA PRO A 166 15.04 -13.19 -20.27
C PRO A 166 15.61 -12.30 -19.16
N ALA A 167 15.71 -10.98 -19.40
CA ALA A 167 16.22 -10.03 -18.43
C ALA A 167 15.13 -9.37 -17.57
N LEU A 168 13.84 -9.64 -17.85
CA LEU A 168 12.71 -8.94 -17.20
C LEU A 168 12.63 -9.28 -15.70
N ILE A 169 12.70 -8.24 -14.87
CA ILE A 169 12.65 -8.31 -13.41
C ILE A 169 11.32 -7.73 -12.90
N GLU A 170 10.82 -6.69 -13.55
CA GLU A 170 9.60 -6.00 -13.17
C GLU A 170 8.68 -5.78 -14.38
N LEU A 171 7.41 -6.14 -14.20
CA LEU A 171 6.34 -5.89 -15.16
C LEU A 171 5.16 -5.23 -14.46
N LYS A 172 4.85 -3.98 -14.85
CA LYS A 172 3.67 -3.25 -14.44
C LYS A 172 2.91 -2.79 -15.67
N LEU A 173 1.70 -3.29 -15.85
CA LEU A 173 0.79 -2.89 -16.92
C LEU A 173 -0.60 -2.62 -16.32
N ALA A 174 -1.14 -1.43 -16.57
CA ALA A 174 -2.50 -1.09 -16.19
C ALA A 174 -3.29 -0.55 -17.39
N SER A 175 -4.56 -0.88 -17.46
CA SER A 175 -5.53 -0.31 -18.39
C SER A 175 -6.83 -0.02 -17.68
N PHE A 176 -7.40 1.16 -17.97
CA PHE A 176 -8.70 1.59 -17.47
C PHE A 176 -9.71 1.78 -18.60
N GLU A 177 -9.34 1.36 -19.83
CA GLU A 177 -10.25 1.39 -20.97
C GLU A 177 -11.26 0.23 -20.94
N GLU A 178 -12.42 0.44 -21.51
CA GLU A 178 -13.41 -0.61 -21.72
C GLU A 178 -12.88 -1.68 -22.69
N ASP A 179 -13.23 -2.95 -22.44
CA ASP A 179 -12.87 -4.10 -23.27
C ASP A 179 -11.37 -4.26 -23.63
N PRO A 180 -10.48 -4.35 -22.63
CA PRO A 180 -9.08 -4.58 -22.89
C PRO A 180 -8.83 -5.93 -23.59
N PRO A 181 -7.76 -6.03 -24.41
CA PRO A 181 -7.45 -7.27 -25.10
C PRO A 181 -7.08 -8.37 -24.12
N ILE A 182 -7.48 -9.61 -24.45
CA ILE A 182 -7.10 -10.80 -23.68
C ILE A 182 -5.65 -11.14 -24.03
N PHE A 183 -4.79 -11.28 -23.02
CA PHE A 183 -3.42 -11.70 -23.24
C PHE A 183 -3.35 -13.22 -23.51
N PRO A 184 -2.62 -13.65 -24.55
CA PRO A 184 -2.49 -15.04 -24.90
C PRO A 184 -1.52 -15.80 -23.96
N ASP A 185 -1.60 -17.12 -23.94
CA ASP A 185 -0.68 -17.97 -23.18
C ASP A 185 0.79 -17.85 -23.61
N SER A 186 1.03 -17.35 -24.83
CA SER A 186 2.36 -17.09 -25.39
C SER A 186 2.93 -15.73 -25.03
N PHE A 187 2.19 -14.91 -24.29
CA PHE A 187 2.65 -13.60 -23.86
C PHE A 187 4.01 -13.69 -23.14
N LEU A 188 4.95 -12.83 -23.51
CA LEU A 188 6.35 -12.83 -23.06
C LEU A 188 7.06 -14.17 -23.30
N GLY A 189 6.72 -14.88 -24.39
CA GLY A 189 7.24 -16.21 -24.69
C GLY A 189 6.74 -17.29 -23.72
N GLY A 190 5.74 -17.00 -22.90
CA GLY A 190 5.17 -17.91 -21.90
C GLY A 190 6.07 -18.20 -20.71
N SER A 191 7.21 -17.49 -20.54
CA SER A 191 8.15 -17.72 -19.43
C SER A 191 8.99 -16.48 -19.11
N VAL A 192 9.03 -16.10 -17.82
CA VAL A 192 9.80 -14.96 -17.30
C VAL A 192 10.54 -15.33 -16.00
N PRO A 193 11.60 -16.15 -16.10
CA PRO A 193 12.21 -16.80 -14.92
C PRO A 193 12.88 -15.84 -13.95
N ARG A 194 13.20 -14.60 -14.38
CA ARG A 194 13.84 -13.59 -13.54
C ARG A 194 12.85 -12.58 -12.93
N LEU A 195 11.56 -12.72 -13.23
CA LEU A 195 10.54 -11.79 -12.74
C LEU A 195 10.47 -11.84 -11.22
N ARG A 196 10.54 -10.66 -10.59
CA ARG A 196 10.43 -10.44 -9.14
C ARG A 196 9.21 -9.63 -8.75
N SER A 197 8.74 -8.79 -9.65
CA SER A 197 7.57 -7.92 -9.43
C SER A 197 6.62 -8.02 -10.63
N LEU A 198 5.37 -8.37 -10.36
CA LEU A 198 4.29 -8.38 -11.34
C LEU A 198 3.11 -7.57 -10.83
N ASN A 199 2.71 -6.55 -11.60
CA ASN A 199 1.50 -5.79 -11.37
C ASN A 199 0.68 -5.70 -12.66
N LEU A 200 -0.49 -6.34 -12.67
CA LEU A 200 -1.44 -6.28 -13.77
C LEU A 200 -2.77 -5.71 -13.28
N SER A 201 -3.24 -4.65 -13.93
CA SER A 201 -4.49 -3.99 -13.55
C SER A 201 -5.39 -3.77 -14.78
N GLY A 202 -6.63 -4.23 -14.71
CA GLY A 202 -7.61 -4.11 -15.79
C GLY A 202 -7.32 -4.99 -17.03
N ILE A 203 -6.35 -5.93 -16.96
CA ILE A 203 -5.90 -6.74 -18.10
C ILE A 203 -6.29 -8.19 -17.90
N PRO A 204 -7.20 -8.76 -18.71
CA PRO A 204 -7.57 -10.16 -18.63
C PRO A 204 -6.46 -11.05 -19.18
N PHE A 205 -5.94 -11.96 -18.32
CA PHE A 205 -4.87 -12.85 -18.68
C PHE A 205 -5.15 -14.30 -18.19
N PRO A 206 -5.90 -15.11 -18.94
CA PRO A 206 -6.19 -16.51 -18.60
C PRO A 206 -4.94 -17.36 -18.42
N GLY A 207 -3.88 -17.09 -19.20
CA GLY A 207 -2.58 -17.78 -19.15
C GLY A 207 -1.69 -17.41 -17.96
N LEU A 208 -2.14 -16.57 -17.04
CA LEU A 208 -1.34 -16.08 -15.91
C LEU A 208 -0.73 -17.22 -15.09
N GLY A 209 -1.51 -18.26 -14.77
CA GLY A 209 -1.01 -19.42 -14.01
C GLY A 209 0.17 -20.10 -14.67
N LYS A 210 0.16 -20.23 -15.99
CA LYS A 210 1.27 -20.80 -16.76
C LYS A 210 2.50 -19.89 -16.72
N LEU A 211 2.33 -18.58 -16.88
CA LEU A 211 3.42 -17.63 -16.77
C LEU A 211 4.05 -17.68 -15.38
N LEU A 212 3.25 -17.64 -14.33
CA LEU A 212 3.70 -17.63 -12.94
C LEU A 212 4.38 -18.95 -12.53
N SER A 213 4.03 -20.08 -13.14
CA SER A 213 4.71 -21.36 -12.87
C SER A 213 6.21 -21.34 -13.25
N SER A 214 6.63 -20.40 -14.10
CA SER A 214 8.03 -20.18 -14.46
C SER A 214 8.76 -19.18 -13.54
N THR A 215 8.05 -18.48 -12.62
CA THR A 215 8.59 -17.34 -11.84
C THR A 215 8.93 -17.73 -10.39
N HIS A 216 9.95 -18.55 -10.19
CA HIS A 216 10.33 -19.02 -8.85
C HIS A 216 10.91 -17.94 -7.92
N ASN A 217 11.17 -16.73 -8.43
CA ASN A 217 11.76 -15.61 -7.68
C ASN A 217 10.80 -14.44 -7.50
N LEU A 218 9.50 -14.65 -7.72
CA LEU A 218 8.51 -13.59 -7.56
C LEU A 218 8.38 -13.21 -6.08
N VAL A 219 8.52 -11.90 -5.81
CA VAL A 219 8.45 -11.29 -4.46
C VAL A 219 7.18 -10.48 -4.31
N PHE A 220 6.75 -9.81 -5.37
CA PHE A 220 5.58 -8.94 -5.39
C PHE A 220 4.60 -9.37 -6.48
N LEU A 221 3.34 -9.62 -6.11
CA LEU A 221 2.23 -9.89 -7.03
C LEU A 221 1.06 -8.97 -6.72
N SER A 222 0.67 -8.18 -7.72
CA SER A 222 -0.53 -7.35 -7.66
C SER A 222 -1.42 -7.61 -8.87
N LEU A 223 -2.66 -8.01 -8.62
CA LEU A 223 -3.67 -8.27 -9.64
C LEU A 223 -4.87 -7.37 -9.35
N GLY A 224 -5.12 -6.38 -10.22
CA GLY A 224 -6.14 -5.37 -10.01
C GLY A 224 -7.19 -5.29 -11.12
N PHE A 225 -8.42 -4.94 -10.76
CA PHE A 225 -9.54 -4.66 -11.67
C PHE A 225 -9.76 -5.75 -12.73
N ILE A 226 -9.59 -7.03 -12.33
CA ILE A 226 -9.81 -8.15 -13.23
C ILE A 226 -11.32 -8.36 -13.36
N PRO A 227 -11.89 -8.35 -14.59
CA PRO A 227 -13.31 -8.55 -14.80
C PRO A 227 -13.81 -9.86 -14.19
N PRO A 228 -14.98 -9.88 -13.51
CA PRO A 228 -15.49 -11.06 -12.80
C PRO A 228 -15.65 -12.30 -13.66
N SER A 229 -16.05 -12.13 -14.91
CA SER A 229 -16.22 -13.23 -15.90
C SER A 229 -14.91 -13.95 -16.23
N ARG A 230 -13.76 -13.39 -15.84
CA ARG A 230 -12.41 -13.88 -16.15
C ARG A 230 -11.55 -14.07 -14.89
N ASN A 231 -12.15 -13.91 -13.72
CA ASN A 231 -11.47 -14.10 -12.43
C ASN A 231 -11.13 -15.58 -12.22
N PHE A 232 -10.03 -15.81 -11.56
CA PHE A 232 -9.69 -17.15 -11.05
C PHE A 232 -10.63 -17.51 -9.90
N SER A 233 -11.07 -18.75 -9.83
CA SER A 233 -11.71 -19.23 -8.61
C SER A 233 -10.72 -19.16 -7.43
N PRO A 234 -11.19 -19.10 -6.16
CA PRO A 234 -10.30 -19.12 -5.01
C PRO A 234 -9.29 -20.26 -5.05
N GLU A 235 -9.73 -21.47 -5.48
CA GLU A 235 -8.87 -22.65 -5.60
C GLU A 235 -7.82 -22.48 -6.69
N ALA A 236 -8.22 -22.01 -7.88
CA ALA A 236 -7.28 -21.79 -8.98
C ALA A 236 -6.23 -20.72 -8.61
N MET A 237 -6.63 -19.69 -7.84
CA MET A 237 -5.71 -18.70 -7.31
C MET A 237 -4.72 -19.34 -6.34
N VAL A 238 -5.18 -20.17 -5.42
CA VAL A 238 -4.32 -20.86 -4.45
C VAL A 238 -3.36 -21.84 -5.15
N ASP A 239 -3.82 -22.55 -6.18
CA ASP A 239 -2.95 -23.41 -6.98
C ASP A 239 -1.80 -22.62 -7.62
N ILE A 240 -2.10 -21.45 -8.17
CA ILE A 240 -1.07 -20.54 -8.71
C ILE A 240 -0.10 -20.08 -7.61
N LEU A 241 -0.62 -19.66 -6.47
CA LEU A 241 0.20 -19.16 -5.35
C LEU A 241 1.10 -20.25 -4.76
N SER A 242 0.71 -21.53 -4.85
CA SER A 242 1.47 -22.65 -4.28
C SER A 242 2.90 -22.76 -4.82
N ALA A 243 3.14 -22.28 -6.04
CA ALA A 243 4.47 -22.27 -6.66
C ALA A 243 5.34 -21.07 -6.23
N LEU A 244 4.76 -20.05 -5.56
CA LEU A 244 5.40 -18.77 -5.30
C LEU A 244 5.94 -18.66 -3.86
N THR A 245 6.83 -19.54 -3.47
CA THR A 245 7.34 -19.64 -2.09
C THR A 245 8.15 -18.45 -1.60
N LYS A 246 8.61 -17.56 -2.51
CA LYS A 246 9.33 -16.33 -2.18
C LYS A 246 8.44 -15.08 -2.20
N LEU A 247 7.13 -15.24 -2.39
CA LEU A 247 6.20 -14.13 -2.43
C LEU A 247 6.12 -13.46 -1.06
N GLU A 248 6.46 -12.17 -0.99
CA GLU A 248 6.42 -11.35 0.23
C GLU A 248 5.17 -10.47 0.28
N VAL A 249 4.69 -10.03 -0.88
CA VAL A 249 3.57 -9.11 -1.00
C VAL A 249 2.55 -9.63 -2.01
N LEU A 250 1.31 -9.78 -1.57
CA LEU A 250 0.17 -10.17 -2.41
C LEU A 250 -0.93 -9.12 -2.33
N HIS A 251 -1.24 -8.50 -3.47
CA HIS A 251 -2.37 -7.59 -3.62
C HIS A 251 -3.37 -8.16 -4.63
N LEU A 252 -4.61 -8.34 -4.20
CA LEU A 252 -5.71 -8.79 -5.05
C LEU A 252 -6.84 -7.76 -5.00
N ASN A 253 -7.17 -7.19 -6.16
CA ASN A 253 -8.26 -6.22 -6.29
C ASN A 253 -9.18 -6.67 -7.43
N PHE A 254 -10.37 -7.15 -7.08
CA PHE A 254 -11.36 -7.61 -8.04
C PHE A 254 -12.40 -6.53 -8.32
N ASP A 255 -12.82 -6.43 -9.59
CA ASP A 255 -13.85 -5.47 -9.99
C ASP A 255 -15.21 -5.79 -9.35
N HIS A 256 -15.96 -4.74 -9.02
CA HIS A 256 -17.19 -4.79 -8.24
C HIS A 256 -18.46 -4.95 -9.04
N SER A 257 -18.39 -4.81 -10.37
CA SER A 257 -19.56 -4.61 -11.21
C SER A 257 -20.49 -5.82 -11.31
N GLU A 258 -20.02 -7.03 -11.01
CA GLU A 258 -20.79 -8.25 -11.14
C GLU A 258 -20.50 -9.26 -10.02
N THR A 259 -21.55 -9.83 -9.42
CA THR A 259 -21.41 -10.96 -8.49
C THR A 259 -20.80 -12.15 -9.23
N PRO A 260 -19.64 -12.67 -8.82
CA PRO A 260 -19.00 -13.77 -9.51
C PRO A 260 -19.92 -14.99 -9.59
N GLN A 261 -20.17 -15.51 -10.81
CA GLN A 261 -21.11 -16.63 -11.04
C GLN A 261 -20.71 -17.91 -10.29
N PHE A 262 -19.45 -18.05 -9.85
CA PHE A 262 -19.02 -19.20 -9.06
C PHE A 262 -19.55 -19.17 -7.63
N LEU A 263 -19.91 -18.01 -7.07
CA LEU A 263 -20.50 -17.89 -5.73
C LEU A 263 -21.89 -18.53 -5.69
N ALA A 264 -22.68 -18.36 -6.76
CA ALA A 264 -24.03 -18.92 -6.86
C ALA A 264 -24.06 -20.47 -6.90
N ARG A 265 -22.98 -21.13 -7.31
CA ARG A 265 -22.94 -22.60 -7.45
C ARG A 265 -22.52 -23.35 -6.18
N ARG A 266 -21.95 -22.67 -5.17
CA ARG A 266 -21.31 -23.32 -4.01
C ARG A 266 -22.04 -23.32 -2.68
N ALA A 267 -23.19 -22.69 -2.57
CA ALA A 267 -23.98 -22.70 -1.33
C ALA A 267 -24.36 -24.12 -0.81
N SER A 268 -24.07 -25.19 -1.58
CA SER A 268 -24.56 -26.54 -1.29
C SER A 268 -23.50 -27.59 -0.94
N GLN A 269 -22.20 -27.33 -1.07
CA GLN A 269 -21.18 -28.37 -0.78
C GLN A 269 -19.97 -27.77 -0.06
N ARG A 270 -19.87 -28.00 1.25
CA ARG A 270 -18.62 -27.81 2.00
C ARG A 270 -17.66 -28.96 1.66
N PRO A 271 -16.56 -28.73 0.93
CA PRO A 271 -15.55 -29.75 0.72
C PRO A 271 -14.82 -30.10 2.04
N PRO A 272 -14.20 -31.28 2.13
CA PRO A 272 -13.32 -31.60 3.25
C PRO A 272 -12.22 -30.55 3.38
N ALA A 273 -11.75 -30.30 4.61
CA ALA A 273 -10.71 -29.31 4.89
C ALA A 273 -9.54 -29.48 3.94
N PRO A 274 -9.26 -28.51 3.07
CA PRO A 274 -8.23 -28.64 2.06
C PRO A 274 -6.84 -28.65 2.71
N THR A 275 -5.88 -29.30 2.03
CA THR A 275 -4.47 -29.14 2.38
C THR A 275 -4.09 -27.69 2.14
N ARG A 276 -3.66 -27.00 3.18
CA ARG A 276 -3.28 -25.58 3.10
C ARG A 276 -1.97 -25.43 2.36
N VAL A 277 -1.89 -24.41 1.54
CA VAL A 277 -0.66 -23.99 0.87
C VAL A 277 0.10 -23.07 1.81
N ALA A 278 1.35 -23.44 2.12
CA ALA A 278 2.24 -22.61 2.92
C ALA A 278 2.93 -21.57 2.03
N LEU A 279 2.79 -20.30 2.41
CA LEU A 279 3.48 -19.15 1.79
C LEU A 279 4.44 -18.54 2.82
N PRO A 280 5.62 -19.16 3.03
CA PRO A 280 6.47 -18.87 4.19
C PRO A 280 7.09 -17.46 4.18
N SER A 281 7.14 -16.82 3.03
CA SER A 281 7.70 -15.46 2.88
C SER A 281 6.62 -14.38 2.83
N LEU A 282 5.33 -14.74 2.74
CA LEU A 282 4.26 -13.77 2.58
C LEU A 282 4.01 -13.04 3.90
N THR A 283 4.37 -11.75 3.95
CA THR A 283 4.22 -10.87 5.11
C THR A 283 3.15 -9.82 4.91
N ARG A 284 2.88 -9.40 3.67
CA ARG A 284 1.88 -8.37 3.36
C ARG A 284 0.81 -8.89 2.43
N PHE A 285 -0.44 -8.75 2.88
CA PHE A 285 -1.60 -9.19 2.13
C PHE A 285 -2.63 -8.06 2.03
N ALA A 286 -3.00 -7.69 0.81
CA ALA A 286 -4.07 -6.74 0.56
C ALA A 286 -5.14 -7.37 -0.34
N PHE A 287 -6.39 -7.26 0.08
CA PHE A 287 -7.54 -7.77 -0.64
C PHE A 287 -8.62 -6.69 -0.78
N TYR A 288 -9.12 -6.53 -2.00
CA TYR A 288 -10.29 -5.73 -2.31
C TYR A 288 -11.26 -6.55 -3.17
N GLY A 289 -12.47 -6.82 -2.66
CA GLY A 289 -13.44 -7.64 -3.37
C GLY A 289 -14.54 -8.21 -2.51
N HIS A 290 -15.21 -9.23 -3.02
CA HIS A 290 -16.31 -9.88 -2.32
C HIS A 290 -15.85 -10.70 -1.11
N SER A 291 -16.56 -10.57 0.00
CA SER A 291 -16.28 -11.25 1.27
C SER A 291 -16.23 -12.77 1.13
N GLU A 292 -17.14 -13.36 0.35
CA GLU A 292 -17.23 -14.80 0.13
C GLU A 292 -16.01 -15.37 -0.63
N TYR A 293 -15.41 -14.57 -1.54
CA TYR A 293 -14.20 -14.97 -2.21
C TYR A 293 -13.05 -15.10 -1.22
N LEU A 294 -12.89 -14.07 -0.37
CA LEU A 294 -11.85 -14.05 0.64
C LEU A 294 -12.03 -15.15 1.67
N GLU A 295 -13.26 -15.38 2.15
CA GLU A 295 -13.58 -16.46 3.08
C GLU A 295 -13.15 -17.83 2.55
N ASN A 296 -13.44 -18.11 1.27
CA ASN A 296 -13.01 -19.35 0.63
C ASN A 296 -11.49 -19.43 0.51
N MET A 297 -10.84 -18.36 0.01
CA MET A 297 -9.39 -18.33 -0.19
C MET A 297 -8.61 -18.47 1.13
N ALA A 298 -9.07 -17.82 2.19
CA ALA A 298 -8.48 -17.85 3.52
C ALA A 298 -8.38 -19.27 4.11
N SER A 299 -9.28 -20.18 3.70
CA SER A 299 -9.24 -21.57 4.14
C SER A 299 -8.04 -22.36 3.62
N TYR A 300 -7.47 -21.94 2.49
CA TYR A 300 -6.41 -22.66 1.77
C TYR A 300 -5.01 -22.11 2.02
N ILE A 301 -4.86 -20.91 2.60
CA ILE A 301 -3.58 -20.22 2.77
C ILE A 301 -3.11 -20.29 4.21
N ASP A 302 -1.79 -20.55 4.37
CA ASP A 302 -1.06 -20.41 5.63
C ASP A 302 0.16 -19.52 5.39
N ALA A 303 0.24 -18.38 6.09
CA ALA A 303 1.26 -17.35 5.86
C ALA A 303 1.57 -16.56 7.15
N PRO A 304 2.87 -16.18 7.37
CA PRO A 304 3.29 -15.38 8.52
C PRO A 304 3.05 -13.87 8.26
N LEU A 305 1.78 -13.47 8.13
CA LEU A 305 1.43 -12.09 7.81
C LEU A 305 1.74 -11.15 8.97
N ASP A 306 2.33 -10.00 8.67
CA ASP A 306 2.56 -8.88 9.57
C ASP A 306 1.75 -7.62 9.19
N HIS A 307 1.16 -7.62 7.99
CA HIS A 307 0.32 -6.53 7.50
C HIS A 307 -0.84 -7.06 6.64
N ILE A 308 -2.07 -6.75 7.05
CA ILE A 308 -3.29 -7.21 6.40
C ILE A 308 -4.19 -6.01 6.08
N VAL A 309 -4.53 -5.83 4.82
CA VAL A 309 -5.51 -4.84 4.37
C VAL A 309 -6.67 -5.57 3.69
N VAL A 310 -7.88 -5.38 4.18
CA VAL A 310 -9.08 -5.97 3.60
C VAL A 310 -10.13 -4.89 3.38
N THR A 311 -10.53 -4.71 2.14
CA THR A 311 -11.64 -3.83 1.76
C THR A 311 -12.70 -4.68 1.07
N PHE A 312 -13.89 -4.76 1.66
CA PHE A 312 -14.98 -5.49 1.04
C PHE A 312 -15.71 -4.61 0.02
N SER A 313 -16.11 -5.21 -1.09
CA SER A 313 -16.93 -4.57 -2.11
C SER A 313 -18.43 -4.76 -1.88
N ASN A 314 -18.81 -5.76 -1.07
CA ASN A 314 -20.17 -6.05 -0.64
C ASN A 314 -20.29 -5.89 0.88
N GLN A 315 -21.49 -5.75 1.37
CA GLN A 315 -21.73 -5.78 2.81
C GLN A 315 -21.48 -7.20 3.34
N PRO A 316 -20.46 -7.44 4.15
CA PRO A 316 -20.16 -8.77 4.66
C PRO A 316 -21.12 -9.15 5.79
N VAL A 317 -21.48 -10.45 5.86
CA VAL A 317 -22.14 -11.05 7.02
C VAL A 317 -21.06 -11.73 7.85
N PHE A 318 -20.52 -11.04 8.84
CA PHE A 318 -19.33 -11.50 9.59
C PHE A 318 -19.54 -12.83 10.34
N SER A 319 -20.78 -13.15 10.75
CA SER A 319 -21.10 -14.45 11.35
C SER A 319 -20.83 -15.63 10.43
N ASP A 320 -20.84 -15.41 9.13
CA ASP A 320 -20.69 -16.44 8.10
C ASP A 320 -19.26 -16.56 7.57
N MET A 321 -18.30 -15.91 8.25
CA MET A 321 -16.89 -15.83 7.84
C MET A 321 -15.92 -16.44 8.86
N PRO A 322 -16.12 -17.67 9.34
CA PRO A 322 -15.26 -18.28 10.34
C PRO A 322 -13.87 -18.61 9.84
N LEU A 323 -13.69 -18.90 8.54
CA LEU A 323 -12.40 -19.29 7.96
C LEU A 323 -11.46 -18.10 7.83
N LEU A 324 -12.00 -16.92 7.46
CA LEU A 324 -11.24 -15.69 7.43
C LEU A 324 -10.86 -15.24 8.84
N ARG A 325 -11.76 -15.35 9.80
CA ARG A 325 -11.43 -15.12 11.21
C ARG A 325 -10.29 -16.01 11.67
N ASP A 326 -10.37 -17.31 11.41
CA ASP A 326 -9.33 -18.27 11.76
C ASP A 326 -8.00 -17.96 11.05
N PHE A 327 -8.05 -17.49 9.80
CA PHE A 327 -6.88 -17.05 9.05
C PHE A 327 -6.20 -15.85 9.74
N ILE A 328 -6.95 -14.83 10.09
CA ILE A 328 -6.45 -13.65 10.81
C ILE A 328 -5.90 -14.05 12.19
N CYS A 329 -6.65 -14.85 12.97
CA CYS A 329 -6.21 -15.26 14.31
C CYS A 329 -4.91 -16.08 14.30
N ARG A 330 -4.58 -16.80 13.21
CA ARG A 330 -3.35 -17.58 13.11
C ARG A 330 -2.09 -16.74 12.98
N THR A 331 -2.20 -15.47 12.60
CA THR A 331 -1.00 -14.63 12.37
C THR A 331 -0.23 -14.27 13.64
N GLY A 332 -0.87 -14.37 14.82
CA GLY A 332 -0.22 -14.17 16.13
C GLY A 332 0.24 -12.74 16.44
N ILE A 333 0.04 -11.80 15.50
CA ILE A 333 0.50 -10.41 15.65
C ILE A 333 -0.35 -9.60 16.64
N PHE A 334 -1.59 -10.04 16.87
CA PHE A 334 -2.60 -9.25 17.59
C PHE A 334 -2.40 -9.20 19.11
N ASP A 335 -1.64 -10.13 19.66
CA ASP A 335 -1.43 -10.22 21.13
C ASP A 335 -0.70 -9.00 21.71
N ALA A 336 0.06 -8.27 20.87
CA ALA A 336 0.92 -7.17 21.30
C ALA A 336 0.43 -5.78 20.84
N LEU A 337 -0.75 -5.67 20.22
CA LEU A 337 -1.21 -4.40 19.65
C LEU A 337 -1.91 -3.53 20.71
N PRO A 338 -1.37 -2.33 21.02
CA PRO A 338 -1.92 -1.48 22.07
C PRO A 338 -3.07 -0.58 21.60
N ARG A 339 -3.24 -0.40 20.29
CA ARG A 339 -4.15 0.63 19.76
C ARG A 339 -5.06 0.12 18.65
N LEU A 340 -6.34 0.50 18.75
CA LEU A 340 -7.37 0.31 17.74
C LEU A 340 -7.99 1.66 17.37
N ASP A 341 -8.04 1.95 16.08
CA ASP A 341 -8.71 3.13 15.54
C ASP A 341 -9.93 2.71 14.72
N ILE A 342 -11.07 3.36 14.96
CA ILE A 342 -12.32 3.20 14.21
C ILE A 342 -12.63 4.52 13.52
N PHE A 343 -12.63 4.50 12.19
CA PHE A 343 -13.03 5.64 11.38
C PHE A 343 -14.47 5.45 10.91
N LEU A 344 -15.26 6.49 11.07
CA LEU A 344 -16.64 6.52 10.60
C LEU A 344 -16.76 7.49 9.43
N SER A 345 -17.32 7.05 8.30
CA SER A 345 -17.63 7.92 7.18
C SER A 345 -19.03 7.65 6.63
N ASN A 346 -19.52 8.50 5.75
CA ASN A 346 -20.81 8.30 5.08
C ASN A 346 -20.81 7.15 4.06
N ILE A 347 -19.64 6.68 3.64
CA ILE A 347 -19.49 5.71 2.55
C ILE A 347 -19.12 4.34 3.10
N ASP A 348 -18.22 4.33 4.09
CA ASP A 348 -17.59 3.14 4.67
C ASP A 348 -17.23 3.36 6.14
N SER A 349 -16.81 2.33 6.81
CA SER A 349 -16.07 2.45 8.07
C SER A 349 -14.83 1.58 8.02
N ARG A 350 -13.81 2.08 8.68
CA ARG A 350 -12.50 1.44 8.73
C ARG A 350 -12.15 1.09 10.18
N ILE A 351 -11.69 -0.12 10.38
CA ILE A 351 -11.12 -0.59 11.64
C ILE A 351 -9.63 -0.81 11.39
N ALA A 352 -8.77 -0.10 12.12
CA ALA A 352 -7.33 -0.23 12.01
C ALA A 352 -6.73 -0.63 13.36
N LEU A 353 -5.97 -1.72 13.36
CA LEU A 353 -5.12 -2.12 14.48
C LEU A 353 -3.69 -1.64 14.20
N LEU A 354 -3.13 -0.88 15.11
CA LEU A 354 -1.86 -0.21 14.94
C LEU A 354 -0.80 -0.75 15.88
N GLN A 355 0.41 -0.89 15.34
CA GLN A 355 1.62 -1.12 16.10
C GLN A 355 2.41 0.17 16.22
N GLN A 356 2.78 0.55 17.41
CA GLN A 356 3.65 1.68 17.64
C GLN A 356 5.10 1.29 17.35
N THR A 357 5.65 1.77 16.24
CA THR A 357 7.05 1.55 15.84
C THR A 357 7.80 2.88 15.85
N GLY A 358 8.26 3.33 17.04
CA GLY A 358 8.96 4.60 17.17
C GLY A 358 8.06 5.81 16.99
N ASP A 359 8.40 6.70 16.05
CA ASP A 359 7.61 7.91 15.75
C ASP A 359 6.49 7.67 14.70
N ASP A 360 6.49 6.49 14.03
CA ASP A 360 5.50 6.13 13.02
C ASP A 360 4.56 5.03 13.51
N ASP A 361 3.26 5.29 13.49
CA ASP A 361 2.22 4.27 13.66
C ASP A 361 2.07 3.50 12.34
N SER A 362 2.20 2.17 12.36
CA SER A 362 1.97 1.33 11.20
C SER A 362 0.70 0.49 11.38
N ASP A 363 -0.16 0.51 10.36
CA ASP A 363 -1.34 -0.36 10.32
C ASP A 363 -0.89 -1.83 10.20
N VAL A 364 -1.27 -2.67 11.14
CA VAL A 364 -1.04 -4.13 11.08
C VAL A 364 -2.26 -4.82 10.47
N LEU A 365 -3.44 -4.43 10.89
CA LEU A 365 -4.71 -4.82 10.26
C LEU A 365 -5.48 -3.56 9.88
N ASN A 366 -5.96 -3.52 8.65
CA ASN A 366 -6.87 -2.51 8.15
C ASN A 366 -8.07 -3.20 7.51
N LEU A 367 -9.23 -3.07 8.13
CA LEU A 367 -10.48 -3.63 7.64
C LEU A 367 -11.43 -2.50 7.27
N GLU A 368 -11.80 -2.43 6.01
CA GLU A 368 -12.74 -1.45 5.48
C GLU A 368 -14.06 -2.12 5.09
N VAL A 369 -15.14 -1.62 5.65
CA VAL A 369 -16.50 -2.15 5.46
C VAL A 369 -17.34 -1.09 4.76
N PRO A 370 -17.77 -1.32 3.52
CA PRO A 370 -18.65 -0.40 2.81
C PRO A 370 -20.08 -0.49 3.34
N TYR A 371 -20.80 0.61 3.19
CA TYR A 371 -22.20 0.67 3.56
C TYR A 371 -23.11 0.89 2.36
N PRO A 372 -24.28 0.24 2.32
CA PRO A 372 -25.35 0.64 1.42
C PRO A 372 -25.76 2.09 1.73
N ARG A 373 -25.89 2.92 0.70
CA ARG A 373 -26.24 4.35 0.87
C ARG A 373 -27.53 4.57 1.67
N ASP A 374 -28.44 3.59 1.64
CA ASP A 374 -29.76 3.68 2.25
C ASP A 374 -29.82 3.07 3.67
N ALA A 375 -28.75 2.46 4.18
CA ALA A 375 -28.74 1.70 5.43
C ALA A 375 -28.01 2.43 6.57
N VAL A 376 -28.39 3.68 6.83
CA VAL A 376 -27.77 4.52 7.87
C VAL A 376 -27.85 3.89 9.27
N GLU A 377 -29.01 3.24 9.57
CA GLU A 377 -29.31 2.66 10.88
C GLU A 377 -28.50 1.39 11.21
N SER A 378 -27.98 0.68 10.22
CA SER A 378 -27.28 -0.61 10.44
C SER A 378 -25.74 -0.49 10.52
N ARG A 379 -25.18 0.71 10.37
CA ARG A 379 -23.73 0.91 10.23
C ARG A 379 -22.96 0.56 11.49
N LEU A 380 -23.38 1.11 12.63
CA LEU A 380 -22.75 0.79 13.92
C LEU A 380 -22.94 -0.67 14.30
N SER A 381 -24.09 -1.26 14.00
CA SER A 381 -24.34 -2.69 14.21
C SER A 381 -23.41 -3.57 13.39
N SER A 382 -23.15 -3.21 12.12
CA SER A 382 -22.18 -3.93 11.28
C SER A 382 -20.76 -3.83 11.84
N LEU A 383 -20.36 -2.65 12.31
CA LEU A 383 -19.07 -2.47 12.99
C LEU A 383 -18.99 -3.26 14.31
N ALA A 384 -20.02 -3.21 15.13
CA ALA A 384 -20.11 -3.97 16.37
C ALA A 384 -19.97 -5.47 16.09
N GLN A 385 -20.66 -5.96 15.06
CA GLN A 385 -20.53 -7.34 14.61
C GLN A 385 -19.10 -7.65 14.11
N ALA A 386 -18.48 -6.77 13.33
CA ALA A 386 -17.11 -6.93 12.90
C ALA A 386 -16.15 -7.02 14.09
N CYS A 387 -16.26 -6.09 15.05
CA CYS A 387 -15.41 -6.08 16.24
C CYS A 387 -15.62 -7.30 17.14
N SER A 388 -16.86 -7.77 17.31
CA SER A 388 -17.16 -8.86 18.24
C SER A 388 -16.90 -10.25 17.66
N THR A 389 -17.10 -10.43 16.35
CA THR A 389 -17.04 -11.76 15.72
C THR A 389 -15.78 -11.99 14.90
N PHE A 390 -15.20 -10.93 14.35
CA PHE A 390 -14.10 -10.99 13.38
C PHE A 390 -12.73 -10.71 13.98
N LEU A 391 -12.66 -9.72 14.89
CA LEU A 391 -11.39 -9.44 15.55
C LEU A 391 -11.02 -10.56 16.52
N PRO A 392 -9.74 -10.96 16.60
CA PRO A 392 -9.25 -11.83 17.66
C PRO A 392 -9.36 -11.16 19.01
N PRO A 393 -9.23 -11.92 20.13
CA PRO A 393 -9.05 -11.30 21.42
C PRO A 393 -7.85 -10.35 21.41
N LEU A 394 -8.02 -9.14 21.97
CA LEU A 394 -7.00 -8.10 22.00
C LEU A 394 -6.58 -7.81 23.45
N PRO A 395 -5.80 -8.70 24.08
CA PRO A 395 -5.48 -8.60 25.52
C PRO A 395 -4.61 -7.39 25.86
N SER A 396 -3.82 -6.91 24.91
CA SER A 396 -2.90 -5.76 25.09
C SER A 396 -3.50 -4.43 24.63
N LEU A 397 -4.78 -4.40 24.21
CA LEU A 397 -5.42 -3.18 23.72
C LEU A 397 -5.66 -2.20 24.87
N GLU A 398 -4.94 -1.09 24.86
CA GLU A 398 -5.05 -0.03 25.84
C GLU A 398 -5.74 1.22 25.32
N HIS A 399 -5.63 1.51 24.00
CA HIS A 399 -6.13 2.73 23.37
C HIS A 399 -7.18 2.42 22.33
N LEU A 400 -8.37 2.99 22.48
CA LEU A 400 -9.45 2.95 21.50
C LEU A 400 -9.73 4.35 21.00
N THR A 401 -9.53 4.59 19.71
CA THR A 401 -9.87 5.86 19.07
C THR A 401 -11.08 5.68 18.16
N ILE A 402 -12.07 6.56 18.27
CA ILE A 402 -13.25 6.57 17.38
C ILE A 402 -13.43 7.99 16.87
N TYR A 403 -13.35 8.17 15.55
CA TYR A 403 -13.48 9.50 14.96
C TYR A 403 -14.20 9.48 13.62
N ASN A 404 -14.73 10.63 13.28
CA ASN A 404 -15.48 10.88 12.08
C ASN A 404 -14.55 11.37 10.96
N SER A 405 -14.73 10.87 9.74
CA SER A 405 -14.01 11.34 8.56
C SER A 405 -14.18 12.85 8.38
N LEU A 406 -13.10 13.53 8.01
CA LEU A 406 -13.12 14.96 7.68
C LEU A 406 -13.67 15.24 6.30
N ILE A 407 -13.46 14.31 5.37
CA ILE A 407 -13.81 14.47 3.95
C ILE A 407 -15.28 14.10 3.73
N PHE A 408 -15.70 13.00 4.32
CA PHE A 408 -17.07 12.47 4.23
C PHE A 408 -17.62 12.21 5.63
N PRO A 409 -17.92 13.26 6.42
CA PRO A 409 -18.31 13.08 7.80
C PRO A 409 -19.59 12.29 7.90
N PHE A 410 -19.63 11.33 8.81
CA PHE A 410 -20.83 10.62 9.17
C PHE A 410 -21.85 11.62 9.71
N GLN A 411 -23.01 11.69 9.08
CA GLN A 411 -24.08 12.58 9.51
C GLN A 411 -24.98 11.83 10.47
N TRP A 412 -24.97 12.24 11.73
CA TRP A 412 -25.85 11.75 12.79
C TRP A 412 -27.27 12.32 12.60
N GLN A 413 -27.95 11.96 11.48
CA GLN A 413 -29.24 12.56 11.11
C GLN A 413 -30.42 11.99 11.90
N HIS A 414 -30.26 10.86 12.57
CA HIS A 414 -31.27 10.20 13.40
C HIS A 414 -30.67 9.89 14.76
N GLU A 415 -31.52 9.76 15.79
CA GLU A 415 -31.11 9.23 17.08
C GLU A 415 -30.54 7.83 16.86
N VAL A 416 -29.22 7.72 16.98
CA VAL A 416 -28.55 6.41 16.93
C VAL A 416 -29.03 5.62 18.14
N ASP A 417 -29.47 4.40 17.92
CA ASP A 417 -29.87 3.51 19.02
C ASP A 417 -28.66 3.31 19.97
N ASN A 418 -28.85 3.68 21.23
CA ASN A 418 -27.83 3.51 22.26
C ASN A 418 -27.30 2.07 22.32
N ASN A 419 -28.12 1.08 22.01
CA ASN A 419 -27.71 -0.32 21.99
C ASN A 419 -26.60 -0.60 20.97
N GLN A 420 -26.56 0.10 19.85
CA GLN A 420 -25.51 -0.09 18.84
C GLN A 420 -24.15 0.38 19.37
N TRP A 421 -24.08 1.49 20.09
CA TRP A 421 -22.87 1.94 20.78
C TRP A 421 -22.43 0.95 21.86
N ILE A 422 -23.39 0.44 22.63
CA ILE A 422 -23.15 -0.55 23.67
C ILE A 422 -22.55 -1.82 23.08
N GLU A 423 -23.12 -2.32 21.98
CA GLU A 423 -22.61 -3.50 21.29
C GLU A 423 -21.21 -3.27 20.73
N LEU A 424 -20.96 -2.08 20.14
CA LEU A 424 -19.65 -1.73 19.62
C LEU A 424 -18.57 -1.67 20.69
N LEU A 425 -18.87 -1.11 21.87
CA LEU A 425 -17.89 -0.90 22.96
C LEU A 425 -17.68 -2.14 23.82
N ARG A 426 -18.64 -3.07 23.87
CA ARG A 426 -18.62 -4.25 24.74
C ARG A 426 -17.39 -5.15 24.61
N PRO A 427 -16.81 -5.40 23.39
CA PRO A 427 -15.64 -6.26 23.22
C PRO A 427 -14.36 -5.71 23.88
N PHE A 428 -14.29 -4.40 24.09
CA PHE A 428 -13.05 -3.70 24.46
C PHE A 428 -12.83 -3.60 25.99
N THR A 429 -12.66 -4.74 26.62
CA THR A 429 -12.60 -4.83 28.11
C THR A 429 -11.28 -4.34 28.72
N THR A 430 -10.20 -4.30 27.94
CA THR A 430 -8.86 -3.93 28.39
C THR A 430 -8.51 -2.45 28.15
N VAL A 431 -9.38 -1.72 27.44
CA VAL A 431 -9.17 -0.32 27.06
C VAL A 431 -9.08 0.57 28.31
N LYS A 432 -7.99 1.33 28.38
CA LYS A 432 -7.73 2.34 29.42
C LYS A 432 -8.05 3.75 28.93
N ASP A 433 -7.80 4.03 27.65
CA ASP A 433 -7.96 5.34 27.04
C ASP A 433 -8.98 5.28 25.91
N LEU A 434 -10.06 6.03 26.02
CA LEU A 434 -11.04 6.24 24.97
C LEU A 434 -10.84 7.62 24.36
N ILE A 435 -10.53 7.68 23.07
CA ILE A 435 -10.30 8.91 22.32
C ILE A 435 -11.46 9.09 21.33
N VAL A 436 -12.18 10.18 21.41
CA VAL A 436 -13.34 10.47 20.54
C VAL A 436 -13.32 11.90 20.04
N ASP A 437 -13.70 12.11 18.79
CA ASP A 437 -13.93 13.46 18.30
C ASP A 437 -15.26 14.04 18.83
N LYS A 438 -15.45 15.34 18.65
CA LYS A 438 -16.64 16.05 19.14
C LYS A 438 -17.95 15.45 18.63
N GLY A 439 -18.02 15.01 17.38
CA GLY A 439 -19.23 14.43 16.78
C GLY A 439 -19.57 13.08 17.40
N VAL A 440 -18.59 12.21 17.51
CA VAL A 440 -18.70 10.92 18.16
C VAL A 440 -19.03 11.06 19.64
N ALA A 441 -18.40 12.03 20.37
CA ALA A 441 -18.66 12.26 21.77
C ALA A 441 -20.12 12.61 22.06
N LEU A 442 -20.74 13.39 21.18
CA LEU A 442 -22.17 13.75 21.30
C LEU A 442 -23.08 12.55 21.05
N SER A 443 -22.72 11.67 20.12
CA SER A 443 -23.52 10.49 19.75
C SER A 443 -23.36 9.32 20.75
N VAL A 444 -22.19 9.12 21.34
CA VAL A 444 -21.96 8.05 22.34
C VAL A 444 -22.44 8.43 23.75
N ALA A 445 -22.55 9.73 24.04
CA ALA A 445 -22.89 10.22 25.38
C ALA A 445 -24.22 9.65 25.94
N PRO A 446 -25.34 9.57 25.17
CA PRO A 446 -26.58 8.96 25.66
C PRO A 446 -26.42 7.48 26.03
N ALA A 447 -25.65 6.73 25.24
CA ALA A 447 -25.39 5.31 25.53
C ALA A 447 -24.58 5.12 26.82
N LEU A 448 -23.52 5.92 27.03
CA LEU A 448 -22.72 5.87 28.26
C LEU A 448 -23.52 6.26 29.49
N GLN A 449 -24.49 7.18 29.36
CA GLN A 449 -25.34 7.61 30.47
C GLN A 449 -26.21 6.48 31.05
N GLU A 450 -26.47 5.40 30.30
CA GLU A 450 -27.26 4.27 30.79
C GLU A 450 -26.53 3.41 31.82
N PHE A 451 -25.20 3.56 31.92
CA PHE A 451 -24.36 2.77 32.84
C PHE A 451 -24.16 3.50 34.16
N VAL A 452 -25.06 3.22 35.10
CA VAL A 452 -25.05 3.76 36.46
C VAL A 452 -25.17 2.65 37.50
N GLY A 453 -24.73 2.89 38.74
CA GLY A 453 -24.80 1.93 39.82
C GLY A 453 -23.94 0.68 39.54
N GLU A 454 -24.50 -0.51 39.73
CA GLU A 454 -23.80 -1.79 39.52
C GLU A 454 -23.39 -2.04 38.09
N ARG A 455 -24.05 -1.41 37.13
CA ARG A 455 -23.79 -1.57 35.68
C ARG A 455 -22.63 -0.72 35.17
N VAL A 456 -22.06 0.12 35.97
CA VAL A 456 -21.05 1.14 35.56
C VAL A 456 -19.78 0.56 34.95
N THR A 457 -19.47 -0.71 35.24
CA THR A 457 -18.31 -1.44 34.73
C THR A 457 -18.64 -2.47 33.64
N GLU A 458 -19.92 -2.55 33.18
CA GLU A 458 -20.32 -3.48 32.12
C GLU A 458 -19.67 -3.13 30.77
N ILE A 459 -19.41 -1.82 30.54
CA ILE A 459 -18.73 -1.32 29.36
C ILE A 459 -17.41 -0.72 29.74
N LEU A 460 -16.37 -1.02 28.96
CA LEU A 460 -15.00 -0.50 29.15
C LEU A 460 -14.56 -0.60 30.63
N PRO A 461 -14.56 -1.77 31.26
CA PRO A 461 -14.27 -1.91 32.68
C PRO A 461 -12.90 -1.34 33.09
N GLY A 462 -11.91 -1.40 32.18
CA GLY A 462 -10.55 -0.88 32.38
C GLY A 462 -10.37 0.62 32.15
N LEU A 463 -11.43 1.36 31.77
CA LEU A 463 -11.33 2.76 31.34
C LEU A 463 -10.84 3.67 32.46
N GLN A 464 -9.81 4.46 32.17
CA GLN A 464 -9.19 5.44 33.05
C GLN A 464 -9.30 6.87 32.50
N ASN A 465 -9.21 7.04 31.18
CA ASN A 465 -9.22 8.36 30.56
C ASN A 465 -10.19 8.43 29.38
N ILE A 466 -10.86 9.58 29.21
CA ILE A 466 -11.61 9.94 28.00
C ILE A 466 -10.97 11.20 27.42
N PHE A 467 -10.52 11.13 26.16
CA PHE A 467 -9.96 12.28 25.43
C PHE A 467 -10.97 12.79 24.42
N LEU A 468 -11.36 14.05 24.55
CA LEU A 468 -12.26 14.74 23.63
C LEU A 468 -11.42 15.55 22.63
N GLU A 469 -11.31 15.09 21.38
CA GLU A 469 -10.54 15.77 20.34
C GLU A 469 -11.38 16.83 19.61
N GLY A 470 -10.70 17.93 19.22
CA GLY A 470 -11.34 19.06 18.51
C GLY A 470 -12.25 19.89 19.38
N SER A 471 -12.25 19.68 20.70
CA SER A 471 -12.93 20.53 21.68
C SER A 471 -11.93 21.48 22.30
N PRO A 472 -12.24 22.80 22.39
CA PRO A 472 -11.35 23.73 23.07
C PRO A 472 -11.22 23.36 24.56
N PRO A 473 -10.11 23.69 25.25
CA PRO A 473 -9.90 23.39 26.67
C PRO A 473 -11.01 23.87 27.61
N SER A 474 -11.73 24.92 27.19
CA SER A 474 -12.94 25.43 27.85
C SER A 474 -14.23 24.79 27.35
N GLY A 475 -14.13 23.75 26.50
CA GLY A 475 -15.29 23.07 25.91
C GLY A 475 -16.13 22.37 26.95
N GLN A 476 -17.44 22.37 26.75
CA GLN A 476 -18.37 21.71 27.64
C GLN A 476 -18.35 20.20 27.38
N VAL A 477 -18.13 19.39 28.41
CA VAL A 477 -18.23 17.94 28.33
C VAL A 477 -19.70 17.57 28.07
N PRO A 478 -20.03 16.68 27.11
CA PRO A 478 -21.40 16.23 26.89
C PRO A 478 -22.03 15.68 28.18
N GLU A 479 -23.28 16.04 28.46
CA GLU A 479 -23.96 15.74 29.72
C GLU A 479 -23.94 14.25 30.05
N GLY A 480 -24.17 13.35 29.05
CA GLY A 480 -24.15 11.92 29.26
C GLY A 480 -22.77 11.38 29.67
N ILE A 481 -21.70 11.92 29.09
CA ILE A 481 -20.31 11.57 29.51
C ILE A 481 -20.04 12.07 30.94
N ALA A 482 -20.46 13.31 31.27
CA ALA A 482 -20.30 13.84 32.62
C ALA A 482 -21.03 12.99 33.66
N LYS A 483 -22.24 12.53 33.38
CA LYS A 483 -23.02 11.61 34.25
C LYS A 483 -22.35 10.27 34.40
N PHE A 484 -21.84 9.68 33.31
CA PHE A 484 -21.09 8.43 33.33
C PHE A 484 -19.82 8.53 34.20
N VAL A 485 -19.03 9.59 34.03
CA VAL A 485 -17.83 9.85 34.82
C VAL A 485 -18.16 9.98 36.32
N ALA A 486 -19.19 10.74 36.67
CA ALA A 486 -19.64 10.86 38.04
C ALA A 486 -20.09 9.51 38.66
N ALA A 487 -20.81 8.69 37.88
CA ALA A 487 -21.21 7.36 38.31
C ALA A 487 -20.00 6.42 38.54
N ARG A 488 -19.00 6.49 37.67
CA ARG A 488 -17.72 5.75 37.81
C ARG A 488 -16.96 6.17 39.07
N GLU A 489 -16.87 7.46 39.36
CA GLU A 489 -16.21 7.96 40.56
C GLU A 489 -16.90 7.49 41.83
N LEU A 490 -18.23 7.57 41.90
CA LEU A 490 -19.02 7.05 43.03
C LEU A 490 -18.86 5.54 43.25
N SER A 491 -18.59 4.78 42.20
CA SER A 491 -18.39 3.32 42.26
C SER A 491 -16.92 2.90 42.49
N GLY A 492 -16.01 3.86 42.72
CA GLY A 492 -14.59 3.59 42.96
C GLY A 492 -13.75 3.30 41.74
N HIS A 493 -14.25 3.62 40.53
CA HIS A 493 -13.57 3.46 39.25
C HIS A 493 -13.41 4.82 38.55
N PRO A 494 -12.64 5.77 39.09
CA PRO A 494 -12.57 7.13 38.58
C PRO A 494 -12.06 7.18 37.14
N VAL A 495 -12.68 8.06 36.33
CA VAL A 495 -12.29 8.34 34.92
C VAL A 495 -12.02 9.81 34.77
N ILE A 496 -10.92 10.18 34.09
CA ILE A 496 -10.52 11.58 33.88
C ILE A 496 -10.87 11.98 32.44
N VAL A 497 -11.50 13.14 32.28
CA VAL A 497 -11.79 13.70 30.95
C VAL A 497 -10.71 14.73 30.58
N HIS A 498 -10.13 14.54 29.41
CA HIS A 498 -9.11 15.41 28.84
C HIS A 498 -9.61 16.05 27.56
N HIS A 499 -9.24 17.32 27.31
CA HIS A 499 -9.45 17.98 26.03
C HIS A 499 -8.12 17.99 25.25
N ARG A 500 -8.17 17.61 23.96
CA ARG A 500 -7.01 17.63 23.06
C ARG A 500 -7.34 18.40 21.79
N GLU A 501 -6.33 19.07 21.22
CA GLU A 501 -6.41 19.55 19.86
C GLU A 501 -6.47 18.34 18.91
N ARG A 502 -7.25 18.48 17.82
CA ARG A 502 -7.40 17.41 16.85
C ARG A 502 -6.07 17.12 16.17
N ARG A 503 -5.62 15.89 16.18
CA ARG A 503 -4.49 15.45 15.35
C ARG A 503 -5.02 15.21 13.94
N TYR A 504 -4.33 15.76 12.96
CA TYR A 504 -4.59 15.47 11.54
C TYR A 504 -3.79 14.21 11.19
N TYR A 505 -4.50 13.13 10.97
CA TYR A 505 -3.96 11.87 10.48
C TYR A 505 -4.23 11.71 8.99
#